data_3a9d2d5941fc7cdd3ff130fa867502d2
#
_entry.id   3a9d2d5941fc7cdd3ff130fa867502d2
#
_cell.length_a   1.000
_cell.length_b   1.000
_cell.length_c   1.000
_cell.angle_alpha   90.00
_cell.angle_beta   90.00
_cell.angle_gamma   90.00
#
_symmetry.space_group_name_H-M   'P 1'
#
loop_
_entity.id
_entity.type
_entity.pdbx_description
1 polymer ?
#
loop_
_entity_poly.entity_id
_entity_poly.type
_entity_poly.pdbx_seq_one_letter_code
_entity_poly.pdbx_strand_id
1 'polypeptide(L)'
;MVLLRKLKSFIRILKNDGVRGAFQALNSKIVKFFNVRVSKKMRLAWESRNGFVISPFAFRMTKRKYEMQRRMFFPQKIKFSIIVPLYNTPKDFLQEMIGSVLFQAYSNWELCLADGSDSDHGFVGETCKEIAKTDSRIKYKKLEGNYGISGNTNECMKMATGDYISLFDHDDILHPSALYETAKAINKKNAELVYTDEAIFESPNLHSVRHVALKADFSQGLLEKCNYVCHFTSFKKSIYEGLMFDSECDGAQDYDIILKLTERTKKISHIKKCLYYWRASASSTAGSSDAKPYTWEAGKRALEKHFERIGENVRVCFGNNPNTYLCLGDSMRKVSARKYIKNRIESVF
;
A
#
# COMPACT_ATOMS: atom_id res chain seq x y z
N MET A 1 4.91 25.07 -31.03
CA MET A 1 4.54 25.66 -29.72
C MET A 1 4.37 24.65 -28.59
N VAL A 2 3.65 23.55 -28.76
CA VAL A 2 3.40 22.54 -27.71
C VAL A 2 4.69 21.84 -27.24
N LEU A 3 5.61 21.51 -28.15
CA LEU A 3 6.88 20.83 -27.82
C LEU A 3 7.80 21.70 -26.96
N LEU A 4 7.89 22.99 -27.28
CA LEU A 4 8.68 23.97 -26.51
C LEU A 4 8.14 24.20 -25.09
N ARG A 5 6.81 24.19 -24.91
CA ARG A 5 6.17 24.26 -23.58
C ARG A 5 6.48 23.02 -22.74
N LYS A 6 6.46 21.83 -23.36
CA LYS A 6 6.79 20.56 -22.68
C LYS A 6 8.27 20.52 -22.27
N LEU A 7 9.15 21.00 -23.15
CA LEU A 7 10.59 21.06 -22.88
C LEU A 7 10.91 22.06 -21.72
N LYS A 8 10.30 23.25 -21.74
CA LYS A 8 10.44 24.22 -20.64
C LYS A 8 9.91 23.69 -19.30
N SER A 9 8.79 22.96 -19.31
CA SER A 9 8.25 22.30 -18.08
C SER A 9 9.21 21.22 -17.57
N PHE A 10 9.80 20.42 -18.44
CA PHE A 10 10.77 19.38 -18.08
C PHE A 10 12.06 19.97 -17.49
N ILE A 11 12.60 21.02 -18.12
CA ILE A 11 13.79 21.75 -17.62
C ILE A 11 13.52 22.38 -16.27
N ARG A 12 12.30 22.91 -16.02
CA ARG A 12 11.90 23.46 -14.73
C ARG A 12 11.88 22.39 -13.64
N ILE A 13 11.33 21.21 -13.93
CA ILE A 13 11.30 20.08 -12.99
C ILE A 13 12.73 19.57 -12.71
N LEU A 14 13.60 19.48 -13.74
CA LEU A 14 15.01 19.14 -13.56
C LEU A 14 15.75 20.12 -12.66
N LYS A 15 15.46 21.41 -12.77
CA LYS A 15 16.09 22.45 -11.94
C LYS A 15 15.59 22.44 -10.50
N ASN A 16 14.29 22.19 -10.28
CA ASN A 16 13.68 22.29 -8.94
C ASN A 16 13.75 20.97 -8.16
N ASP A 17 13.54 19.84 -8.81
CA ASP A 17 13.36 18.53 -8.17
C ASP A 17 14.46 17.52 -8.56
N GLY A 18 15.45 17.97 -9.29
CA GLY A 18 16.59 17.17 -9.75
C GLY A 18 16.19 16.07 -10.75
N VAL A 19 17.18 15.24 -11.12
CA VAL A 19 17.01 14.13 -12.09
C VAL A 19 15.93 13.15 -11.62
N ARG A 20 15.79 12.94 -10.31
CA ARG A 20 14.80 12.02 -9.73
C ARG A 20 13.37 12.52 -9.89
N GLY A 21 13.12 13.80 -9.64
CA GLY A 21 11.81 14.42 -9.85
C GLY A 21 11.41 14.47 -11.33
N ALA A 22 12.38 14.74 -12.22
CA ALA A 22 12.14 14.69 -13.66
C ALA A 22 11.81 13.26 -14.14
N PHE A 23 12.45 12.24 -13.58
CA PHE A 23 12.17 10.84 -13.89
C PHE A 23 10.80 10.40 -13.39
N GLN A 24 10.40 10.85 -12.19
CA GLN A 24 9.05 10.61 -11.64
C GLN A 24 7.96 11.26 -12.50
N ALA A 25 8.15 12.53 -12.89
CA ALA A 25 7.21 13.25 -13.76
C ALA A 25 7.12 12.63 -15.16
N LEU A 26 8.22 12.15 -15.72
CA LEU A 26 8.24 11.43 -17.01
C LEU A 26 7.53 10.09 -16.89
N ASN A 27 7.79 9.33 -15.82
CA ASN A 27 7.18 8.02 -15.59
C ASN A 27 5.67 8.15 -15.35
N SER A 28 5.20 9.15 -14.59
CA SER A 28 3.77 9.42 -14.42
C SER A 28 3.07 9.75 -15.75
N LYS A 29 3.72 10.51 -16.64
CA LYS A 29 3.20 10.82 -17.99
C LYS A 29 3.21 9.59 -18.91
N ILE A 30 4.26 8.76 -18.84
CA ILE A 30 4.35 7.49 -19.58
C ILE A 30 3.27 6.54 -19.09
N VAL A 31 3.07 6.43 -17.76
CA VAL A 31 1.99 5.63 -17.15
C VAL A 31 0.62 6.10 -17.64
N LYS A 32 0.38 7.41 -17.65
CA LYS A 32 -0.87 8.02 -18.14
C LYS A 32 -1.12 7.74 -19.62
N PHE A 33 -0.08 7.83 -20.48
CA PHE A 33 -0.17 7.60 -21.92
C PHE A 33 -0.48 6.15 -22.29
N PHE A 34 0.15 5.19 -21.60
CA PHE A 34 -0.07 3.77 -21.87
C PHE A 34 -1.39 3.24 -21.30
N ASN A 35 -1.88 3.78 -20.19
CA ASN A 35 -3.15 3.37 -19.58
C ASN A 35 -4.37 3.67 -20.46
N VAL A 36 -4.34 4.75 -21.25
CA VAL A 36 -5.47 5.15 -22.09
C VAL A 36 -5.69 4.23 -23.30
N ARG A 37 -4.64 3.61 -23.84
CA ARG A 37 -4.73 2.88 -25.14
C ARG A 37 -5.07 1.40 -25.09
N VAL A 38 -4.79 0.72 -23.98
CA VAL A 38 -4.85 -0.77 -23.94
C VAL A 38 -6.16 -1.31 -23.34
N SER A 39 -6.94 -0.46 -22.68
CA SER A 39 -7.89 -0.91 -21.66
C SER A 39 -9.28 -1.37 -22.15
N LYS A 40 -9.89 -0.69 -23.12
CA LYS A 40 -11.33 -0.86 -23.38
C LYS A 40 -11.73 -2.26 -23.86
N LYS A 41 -10.94 -2.87 -24.72
CA LYS A 41 -11.26 -4.17 -25.35
C LYS A 41 -11.05 -5.37 -24.43
N MET A 42 -10.04 -5.31 -23.55
CA MET A 42 -9.75 -6.36 -22.57
C MET A 42 -10.68 -6.29 -21.36
N ARG A 43 -11.05 -5.10 -20.93
CA ARG A 43 -12.04 -4.84 -19.89
C ARG A 43 -13.38 -5.50 -20.23
N LEU A 44 -13.94 -5.19 -21.39
CA LEU A 44 -15.24 -5.74 -21.83
C LEU A 44 -15.23 -7.28 -21.92
N ALA A 45 -14.12 -7.88 -22.36
CA ALA A 45 -14.01 -9.33 -22.45
C ALA A 45 -13.91 -10.03 -21.08
N TRP A 46 -13.42 -9.33 -20.08
CA TRP A 46 -13.30 -9.89 -18.72
C TRP A 46 -14.57 -9.61 -17.90
N GLU A 47 -15.14 -8.41 -17.98
CA GLU A 47 -16.43 -8.05 -17.37
C GLU A 47 -17.54 -9.02 -17.83
N SER A 48 -17.53 -9.40 -19.12
CA SER A 48 -18.50 -10.37 -19.66
C SER A 48 -18.33 -11.78 -19.11
N ARG A 49 -17.16 -12.15 -18.62
CA ARG A 49 -16.89 -13.51 -18.08
C ARG A 49 -17.16 -13.67 -16.60
N ASN A 50 -16.97 -12.64 -15.80
CA ASN A 50 -16.92 -12.77 -14.34
C ASN A 50 -17.91 -11.84 -13.58
N GLY A 51 -18.62 -10.97 -14.26
CA GLY A 51 -19.60 -10.07 -13.64
C GLY A 51 -18.98 -8.98 -12.72
N PHE A 52 -17.66 -8.85 -12.69
CA PHE A 52 -16.95 -7.86 -11.87
C PHE A 52 -16.33 -6.76 -12.71
N VAL A 53 -16.42 -5.52 -12.21
CA VAL A 53 -15.74 -4.38 -12.82
C VAL A 53 -14.29 -4.37 -12.35
N ILE A 54 -13.35 -4.58 -13.27
CA ILE A 54 -11.92 -4.39 -12.99
C ILE A 54 -11.44 -3.05 -13.49
N SER A 55 -10.65 -2.41 -12.65
CA SER A 55 -9.98 -1.17 -12.98
C SER A 55 -9.11 -1.28 -14.24
N PRO A 56 -9.18 -0.30 -15.15
CA PRO A 56 -8.29 -0.21 -16.31
C PRO A 56 -6.79 -0.19 -15.97
N PHE A 57 -6.41 0.13 -14.74
CA PHE A 57 -5.02 0.08 -14.28
C PHE A 57 -4.45 -1.32 -14.17
N ALA A 58 -5.30 -2.30 -13.87
CA ALA A 58 -4.95 -3.71 -13.89
C ALA A 58 -4.39 -4.13 -15.26
N PHE A 59 -4.61 -3.34 -16.32
CA PHE A 59 -4.44 -3.74 -17.72
C PHE A 59 -3.13 -3.38 -18.42
N ARG A 60 -2.09 -3.02 -17.71
CA ARG A 60 -0.74 -3.14 -18.26
C ARG A 60 -0.28 -4.59 -18.43
N MET A 61 -1.19 -5.51 -18.21
CA MET A 61 -0.98 -6.94 -18.40
C MET A 61 -1.53 -7.35 -19.77
N THR A 62 -0.66 -7.82 -20.67
CA THR A 62 -1.11 -8.52 -21.87
C THR A 62 -1.62 -9.91 -21.49
N LYS A 63 -2.59 -10.47 -22.22
CA LYS A 63 -3.06 -11.84 -22.02
C LYS A 63 -1.91 -12.84 -22.01
N ARG A 64 -0.94 -12.69 -22.94
CA ARG A 64 0.27 -13.54 -23.00
C ARG A 64 1.08 -13.49 -21.71
N LYS A 65 1.31 -12.29 -21.16
CA LYS A 65 2.07 -12.11 -19.91
C LYS A 65 1.33 -12.71 -18.71
N TYR A 66 0.01 -12.52 -18.65
CA TYR A 66 -0.84 -13.09 -17.61
C TYR A 66 -0.79 -14.63 -17.61
N GLU A 67 -1.00 -15.24 -18.79
CA GLU A 67 -0.93 -16.69 -18.95
C GLU A 67 0.48 -17.24 -18.64
N MET A 68 1.53 -16.55 -19.04
CA MET A 68 2.90 -16.91 -18.69
C MET A 68 3.11 -16.90 -17.17
N GLN A 69 2.63 -15.85 -16.48
CA GLN A 69 2.77 -15.74 -15.02
C GLN A 69 1.96 -16.83 -14.30
N ARG A 70 0.76 -17.16 -14.78
CA ARG A 70 -0.07 -18.23 -14.20
C ARG A 70 0.58 -19.61 -14.27
N ARG A 71 1.37 -19.86 -15.30
CA ARG A 71 2.06 -21.14 -15.51
C ARG A 71 3.44 -21.20 -14.89
N MET A 72 3.92 -20.08 -14.31
CA MET A 72 5.25 -20.04 -13.72
C MET A 72 5.33 -20.93 -12.49
N PHE A 73 6.32 -21.81 -12.48
CA PHE A 73 6.68 -22.60 -11.31
C PHE A 73 7.64 -21.82 -10.41
N PHE A 74 7.38 -21.87 -9.11
CA PHE A 74 8.27 -21.35 -8.09
C PHE A 74 8.74 -22.51 -7.20
N PRO A 75 10.03 -22.62 -6.87
CA PRO A 75 10.55 -23.63 -5.97
C PRO A 75 9.82 -23.66 -4.61
N GLN A 76 9.57 -22.48 -4.05
CA GLN A 76 8.73 -22.33 -2.86
C GLN A 76 7.32 -21.89 -3.31
N LYS A 77 6.34 -22.77 -3.13
CA LYS A 77 4.94 -22.48 -3.42
C LYS A 77 4.31 -21.74 -2.23
N ILE A 78 4.58 -20.44 -2.16
CA ILE A 78 4.15 -19.57 -1.05
C ILE A 78 2.65 -19.37 -1.09
N LYS A 79 1.96 -19.57 0.04
CA LYS A 79 0.56 -19.20 0.20
C LYS A 79 0.47 -17.80 0.82
N PHE A 80 -0.24 -16.90 0.14
CA PHE A 80 -0.53 -15.56 0.65
C PHE A 80 -1.89 -15.51 1.34
N SER A 81 -1.96 -14.94 2.54
CA SER A 81 -3.21 -14.49 3.14
C SER A 81 -3.32 -12.98 2.91
N ILE A 82 -4.24 -12.58 2.04
CA ILE A 82 -4.57 -11.17 1.82
C ILE A 82 -5.61 -10.81 2.87
N ILE A 83 -5.28 -9.87 3.76
CA ILE A 83 -6.16 -9.46 4.85
C ILE A 83 -6.78 -8.10 4.54
N VAL A 84 -8.11 -8.03 4.61
CA VAL A 84 -8.90 -6.84 4.29
C VAL A 84 -9.94 -6.62 5.38
N PRO A 85 -9.71 -5.66 6.29
CA PRO A 85 -10.75 -5.21 7.21
C PRO A 85 -11.82 -4.43 6.44
N LEU A 86 -13.09 -4.78 6.64
CA LEU A 86 -14.23 -4.13 6.01
C LEU A 86 -15.00 -3.28 7.04
N TYR A 87 -15.37 -2.07 6.63
CA TYR A 87 -16.31 -1.23 7.35
C TYR A 87 -17.03 -0.30 6.38
N ASN A 88 -18.32 -0.48 6.20
CA ASN A 88 -19.21 0.34 5.36
C ASN A 88 -18.65 0.57 3.94
N THR A 89 -18.01 -0.44 3.38
CA THR A 89 -17.34 -0.35 2.08
C THR A 89 -18.36 -0.08 0.97
N PRO A 90 -18.20 0.98 0.15
CA PRO A 90 -19.07 1.23 -0.99
C PRO A 90 -19.11 0.01 -1.94
N LYS A 91 -20.29 -0.27 -2.49
CA LYS A 91 -20.52 -1.48 -3.30
C LYS A 91 -19.54 -1.64 -4.46
N ASP A 92 -19.32 -0.55 -5.21
CA ASP A 92 -18.42 -0.58 -6.36
C ASP A 92 -16.96 -0.81 -5.93
N PHE A 93 -16.54 -0.22 -4.81
CA PHE A 93 -15.20 -0.40 -4.28
C PHE A 93 -14.97 -1.84 -3.81
N LEU A 94 -15.95 -2.39 -3.09
CA LEU A 94 -15.91 -3.79 -2.64
C LEU A 94 -15.77 -4.75 -3.84
N GLN A 95 -16.56 -4.54 -4.90
CA GLN A 95 -16.51 -5.37 -6.11
C GLN A 95 -15.18 -5.23 -6.85
N GLU A 96 -14.65 -4.01 -6.98
CA GLU A 96 -13.36 -3.76 -7.63
C GLU A 96 -12.21 -4.36 -6.82
N MET A 97 -12.22 -4.21 -5.51
CA MET A 97 -11.23 -4.77 -4.60
C MET A 97 -11.19 -6.30 -4.72
N ILE A 98 -12.33 -6.99 -4.51
CA ILE A 98 -12.41 -8.45 -4.62
C ILE A 98 -12.05 -8.92 -6.03
N GLY A 99 -12.57 -8.25 -7.06
CA GLY A 99 -12.25 -8.54 -8.46
C GLY A 99 -10.75 -8.48 -8.74
N SER A 100 -10.04 -7.51 -8.16
CA SER A 100 -8.59 -7.37 -8.33
C SER A 100 -7.80 -8.54 -7.72
N VAL A 101 -8.30 -9.12 -6.63
CA VAL A 101 -7.71 -10.31 -5.99
C VAL A 101 -8.01 -11.57 -6.80
N LEU A 102 -9.26 -11.75 -7.22
CA LEU A 102 -9.65 -12.90 -8.08
C LEU A 102 -8.82 -12.94 -9.37
N PHE A 103 -8.42 -11.78 -9.87
CA PHE A 103 -7.64 -11.65 -11.10
C PHE A 103 -6.13 -11.71 -10.89
N GLN A 104 -5.63 -12.09 -9.73
CA GLN A 104 -4.21 -12.30 -9.53
C GLN A 104 -3.67 -13.44 -10.41
N ALA A 105 -2.54 -13.20 -11.08
CA ALA A 105 -1.88 -14.22 -11.91
C ALA A 105 -1.29 -15.37 -11.07
N TYR A 106 -0.89 -15.10 -9.85
CA TYR A 106 -0.46 -16.12 -8.90
C TYR A 106 -1.68 -16.64 -8.12
N SER A 107 -1.92 -17.93 -8.12
CA SER A 107 -3.19 -18.54 -7.68
C SER A 107 -3.18 -19.05 -6.23
N ASN A 108 -2.01 -19.19 -5.58
CA ASN A 108 -1.91 -19.74 -4.23
C ASN A 108 -2.08 -18.63 -3.16
N TRP A 109 -3.31 -18.20 -2.99
CA TRP A 109 -3.71 -17.19 -2.03
C TRP A 109 -5.04 -17.52 -1.37
N GLU A 110 -5.32 -16.87 -0.29
CA GLU A 110 -6.63 -16.76 0.34
C GLU A 110 -6.92 -15.29 0.63
N LEU A 111 -8.20 -14.91 0.63
CA LEU A 111 -8.69 -13.59 0.96
C LEU A 111 -9.46 -13.67 2.27
N CYS A 112 -8.98 -12.98 3.30
CA CYS A 112 -9.58 -12.95 4.63
C CYS A 112 -10.30 -11.63 4.84
N LEU A 113 -11.63 -11.67 4.93
CA LEU A 113 -12.52 -10.51 5.04
C LEU A 113 -13.19 -10.53 6.42
N ALA A 114 -12.87 -9.56 7.27
CA ALA A 114 -13.55 -9.34 8.56
C ALA A 114 -14.40 -8.07 8.47
N ASP A 115 -15.71 -8.22 8.59
CA ASP A 115 -16.70 -7.19 8.31
C ASP A 115 -17.34 -6.65 9.57
N GLY A 116 -16.93 -5.41 9.94
CA GLY A 116 -17.52 -4.62 11.03
C GLY A 116 -18.64 -3.66 10.60
N SER A 117 -19.13 -3.75 9.33
CA SER A 117 -20.15 -2.84 8.81
C SER A 117 -21.43 -2.86 9.64
N ASP A 118 -22.12 -1.73 9.69
CA ASP A 118 -23.42 -1.58 10.37
C ASP A 118 -24.58 -2.20 9.56
N SER A 119 -25.79 -2.09 10.11
CA SER A 119 -27.02 -2.65 9.51
C SER A 119 -27.38 -2.01 8.18
N ASP A 120 -27.08 -0.72 8.00
CA ASP A 120 -27.42 0.02 6.78
C ASP A 120 -26.54 -0.40 5.59
N HIS A 121 -25.41 -1.06 5.89
CA HIS A 121 -24.46 -1.59 4.93
C HIS A 121 -24.48 -3.13 4.83
N GLY A 122 -25.62 -3.76 5.14
CA GLY A 122 -25.80 -5.22 5.11
C GLY A 122 -25.40 -5.89 3.78
N PHE A 123 -25.49 -5.15 2.67
CA PHE A 123 -25.07 -5.62 1.34
C PHE A 123 -23.58 -6.01 1.27
N VAL A 124 -22.72 -5.46 2.15
CA VAL A 124 -21.29 -5.82 2.22
C VAL A 124 -21.17 -7.31 2.57
N GLY A 125 -21.86 -7.71 3.64
CA GLY A 125 -21.89 -9.11 4.08
C GLY A 125 -22.54 -10.05 3.08
N GLU A 126 -23.65 -9.64 2.46
CA GLU A 126 -24.33 -10.43 1.43
C GLU A 126 -23.40 -10.67 0.25
N THR A 127 -22.77 -9.62 -0.29
CA THR A 127 -21.83 -9.73 -1.40
C THR A 127 -20.66 -10.66 -1.07
N CYS A 128 -20.05 -10.51 0.10
CA CYS A 128 -18.92 -11.35 0.51
C CYS A 128 -19.33 -12.83 0.67
N LYS A 129 -20.50 -13.11 1.25
CA LYS A 129 -21.02 -14.48 1.41
C LYS A 129 -21.29 -15.14 0.06
N GLU A 130 -21.91 -14.43 -0.88
CA GLU A 130 -22.19 -14.96 -2.21
C GLU A 130 -20.89 -15.29 -2.98
N ILE A 131 -19.90 -14.44 -2.92
CA ILE A 131 -18.62 -14.70 -3.59
C ILE A 131 -17.87 -15.85 -2.91
N ALA A 132 -17.88 -15.94 -1.58
CA ALA A 132 -17.25 -17.04 -0.84
C ALA A 132 -17.87 -18.42 -1.17
N LYS A 133 -19.14 -18.48 -1.59
CA LYS A 133 -19.75 -19.73 -2.09
C LYS A 133 -19.15 -20.18 -3.43
N THR A 134 -18.64 -19.26 -4.24
CA THR A 134 -18.11 -19.54 -5.59
C THR A 134 -16.59 -19.78 -5.61
N ASP A 135 -15.87 -19.30 -4.59
CA ASP A 135 -14.42 -19.47 -4.48
C ASP A 135 -14.01 -19.75 -3.02
N SER A 136 -13.62 -20.99 -2.75
CA SER A 136 -13.24 -21.47 -1.40
C SER A 136 -12.00 -20.80 -0.82
N ARG A 137 -11.27 -20.01 -1.61
CA ARG A 137 -10.14 -19.22 -1.14
C ARG A 137 -10.58 -17.96 -0.41
N ILE A 138 -11.85 -17.56 -0.51
CA ILE A 138 -12.41 -16.39 0.15
C ILE A 138 -13.00 -16.82 1.49
N LYS A 139 -12.49 -16.24 2.56
CA LYS A 139 -12.95 -16.41 3.93
C LYS A 139 -13.61 -15.14 4.40
N TYR A 140 -14.85 -15.25 4.84
CA TYR A 140 -15.62 -14.11 5.34
C TYR A 140 -16.06 -14.35 6.78
N LYS A 141 -15.90 -13.34 7.61
CA LYS A 141 -16.39 -13.30 8.99
C LYS A 141 -17.13 -12.00 9.24
N LYS A 142 -18.43 -12.09 9.60
CA LYS A 142 -19.15 -10.95 10.16
C LYS A 142 -18.74 -10.76 11.60
N LEU A 143 -18.41 -9.54 11.98
CA LEU A 143 -18.11 -9.14 13.35
C LEU A 143 -19.39 -8.68 14.05
N GLU A 144 -19.41 -8.74 15.38
CA GLU A 144 -20.52 -8.26 16.20
C GLU A 144 -20.67 -6.73 16.16
N GLY A 145 -19.58 -6.03 15.81
CA GLY A 145 -19.52 -4.59 15.65
C GLY A 145 -18.24 -4.16 14.97
N ASN A 146 -18.04 -2.85 14.85
CA ASN A 146 -16.80 -2.26 14.36
C ASN A 146 -15.80 -2.13 15.52
N TYR A 147 -14.69 -2.86 15.44
CA TYR A 147 -13.61 -2.82 16.44
C TYR A 147 -12.48 -1.83 16.08
N GLY A 148 -12.74 -0.90 15.15
CA GLY A 148 -11.73 -0.03 14.57
C GLY A 148 -10.86 -0.75 13.55
N ILE A 149 -10.00 0.01 12.85
CA ILE A 149 -9.17 -0.55 11.77
C ILE A 149 -8.22 -1.64 12.30
N SER A 150 -7.55 -1.41 13.43
CA SER A 150 -6.66 -2.40 14.05
C SER A 150 -7.41 -3.63 14.52
N GLY A 151 -8.55 -3.45 15.20
CA GLY A 151 -9.36 -4.56 15.70
C GLY A 151 -9.90 -5.43 14.58
N ASN A 152 -10.47 -4.84 13.54
CA ASN A 152 -10.97 -5.57 12.36
C ASN A 152 -9.81 -6.28 11.62
N THR A 153 -8.63 -5.66 11.52
CA THR A 153 -7.43 -6.28 10.93
C THR A 153 -6.97 -7.47 11.75
N ASN A 154 -6.97 -7.38 13.08
CA ASN A 154 -6.62 -8.50 13.96
C ASN A 154 -7.59 -9.68 13.77
N GLU A 155 -8.89 -9.43 13.51
CA GLU A 155 -9.84 -10.48 13.17
C GLU A 155 -9.54 -11.14 11.80
N CYS A 156 -9.08 -10.38 10.81
CA CYS A 156 -8.56 -10.94 9.55
C CYS A 156 -7.33 -11.83 9.80
N MET A 157 -6.41 -11.39 10.67
CA MET A 157 -5.20 -12.15 11.01
C MET A 157 -5.51 -13.50 11.64
N LYS A 158 -6.56 -13.62 12.45
CA LYS A 158 -7.01 -14.91 13.03
C LYS A 158 -7.46 -15.92 11.99
N MET A 159 -7.93 -15.48 10.82
CA MET A 159 -8.33 -16.33 9.70
C MET A 159 -7.18 -16.74 8.80
N ALA A 160 -6.04 -16.04 8.88
CA ALA A 160 -4.90 -16.18 7.97
C ALA A 160 -4.13 -17.50 8.23
N THR A 161 -4.02 -18.34 7.18
CA THR A 161 -3.30 -19.61 7.21
C THR A 161 -2.12 -19.67 6.24
N GLY A 162 -1.87 -18.59 5.50
CA GLY A 162 -0.78 -18.50 4.53
C GLY A 162 0.60 -18.35 5.16
N ASP A 163 1.63 -18.58 4.37
CA ASP A 163 3.04 -18.39 4.74
C ASP A 163 3.41 -16.91 4.86
N TYR A 164 2.75 -16.07 4.04
CA TYR A 164 2.92 -14.63 4.00
C TYR A 164 1.57 -13.93 4.14
N ILE A 165 1.57 -12.85 4.89
CA ILE A 165 0.44 -11.94 5.06
C ILE A 165 0.62 -10.74 4.13
N SER A 166 -0.43 -10.32 3.47
CA SER A 166 -0.45 -9.14 2.61
C SER A 166 -1.52 -8.16 3.07
N LEU A 167 -1.11 -6.92 3.37
CA LEU A 167 -2.02 -5.87 3.80
C LEU A 167 -2.70 -5.25 2.57
N PHE A 168 -4.02 -5.15 2.61
CA PHE A 168 -4.78 -4.61 1.51
C PHE A 168 -6.02 -3.87 2.01
N ASP A 169 -6.25 -2.65 1.50
CA ASP A 169 -7.37 -1.83 1.91
C ASP A 169 -8.63 -2.13 1.11
N HIS A 170 -9.78 -1.95 1.75
CA HIS A 170 -11.08 -2.36 1.21
C HIS A 170 -11.60 -1.51 0.05
N ASP A 171 -10.98 -0.36 -0.21
CA ASP A 171 -11.35 0.60 -1.26
C ASP A 171 -10.31 0.69 -2.39
N ASP A 172 -9.26 -0.12 -2.34
CA ASP A 172 -8.13 -0.07 -3.26
C ASP A 172 -8.13 -1.22 -4.29
N ILE A 173 -7.13 -1.23 -5.15
CA ILE A 173 -7.03 -2.19 -6.25
C ILE A 173 -5.60 -2.73 -6.38
N LEU A 174 -5.47 -4.05 -6.54
CA LEU A 174 -4.20 -4.70 -6.83
C LEU A 174 -3.95 -4.88 -8.33
N HIS A 175 -2.71 -4.67 -8.76
CA HIS A 175 -2.27 -5.07 -10.09
C HIS A 175 -2.29 -6.61 -10.21
N PRO A 176 -2.70 -7.22 -11.36
CA PRO A 176 -2.77 -8.67 -11.53
C PRO A 176 -1.45 -9.42 -11.30
N SER A 177 -0.32 -8.74 -11.40
CA SER A 177 1.00 -9.31 -11.11
C SER A 177 1.46 -9.12 -9.66
N ALA A 178 0.67 -8.53 -8.77
CA ALA A 178 1.15 -8.16 -7.44
C ALA A 178 1.68 -9.38 -6.68
N LEU A 179 0.87 -10.41 -6.51
CA LEU A 179 1.30 -11.64 -5.83
C LEU A 179 2.37 -12.42 -6.59
N TYR A 180 2.34 -12.40 -7.94
CA TYR A 180 3.38 -13.04 -8.76
C TYR A 180 4.75 -12.40 -8.54
N GLU A 181 4.85 -11.08 -8.59
CA GLU A 181 6.12 -10.37 -8.40
C GLU A 181 6.60 -10.49 -6.95
N THR A 182 5.68 -10.52 -6.00
CA THR A 182 5.99 -10.77 -4.57
C THR A 182 6.53 -12.18 -4.37
N ALA A 183 5.87 -13.22 -4.89
CA ALA A 183 6.36 -14.60 -4.83
C ALA A 183 7.74 -14.74 -5.49
N LYS A 184 7.95 -14.05 -6.63
CA LYS A 184 9.23 -14.02 -7.32
C LYS A 184 10.34 -13.36 -6.49
N ALA A 185 10.05 -12.24 -5.83
CA ALA A 185 11.01 -11.55 -4.98
C ALA A 185 11.40 -12.42 -3.76
N ILE A 186 10.43 -13.07 -3.12
CA ILE A 186 10.66 -13.98 -2.00
C ILE A 186 11.54 -15.16 -2.44
N ASN A 187 11.16 -15.85 -3.53
CA ASN A 187 11.94 -16.99 -4.02
C ASN A 187 13.37 -16.63 -4.44
N LYS A 188 13.56 -15.41 -5.00
CA LYS A 188 14.87 -14.96 -5.49
C LYS A 188 15.79 -14.46 -4.37
N LYS A 189 15.22 -13.78 -3.36
CA LYS A 189 16.00 -13.04 -2.36
C LYS A 189 15.82 -13.57 -0.93
N ASN A 190 15.00 -14.61 -0.74
CA ASN A 190 14.60 -15.10 0.59
C ASN A 190 14.09 -13.94 1.48
N ALA A 191 13.32 -13.01 0.87
CA ALA A 191 12.83 -11.83 1.54
C ALA A 191 11.72 -12.20 2.54
N GLU A 192 11.77 -11.62 3.73
CA GLU A 192 10.77 -11.83 4.79
C GLU A 192 9.75 -10.67 4.85
N LEU A 193 10.12 -9.50 4.33
CA LEU A 193 9.23 -8.37 4.09
C LEU A 193 9.45 -7.86 2.66
N VAL A 194 8.35 -7.62 1.95
CA VAL A 194 8.35 -7.14 0.56
C VAL A 194 7.39 -5.98 0.45
N TYR A 195 7.78 -4.91 -0.25
CA TYR A 195 6.89 -3.79 -0.57
C TYR A 195 7.08 -3.34 -2.03
N THR A 196 6.10 -2.60 -2.55
CA THR A 196 6.06 -2.19 -3.96
C THR A 196 5.91 -0.68 -4.10
N ASP A 197 6.09 -0.18 -5.33
CA ASP A 197 5.63 1.15 -5.70
C ASP A 197 4.11 1.18 -5.81
N GLU A 198 3.52 2.36 -5.71
CA GLU A 198 2.07 2.58 -5.77
C GLU A 198 1.68 3.73 -6.68
N ALA A 199 0.42 3.77 -7.09
CA ALA A 199 -0.16 4.89 -7.81
C ALA A 199 -1.44 5.37 -7.13
N ILE A 200 -1.60 6.67 -6.98
CA ILE A 200 -2.83 7.29 -6.51
C ILE A 200 -3.71 7.59 -7.72
N PHE A 201 -4.97 7.16 -7.68
CA PHE A 201 -5.95 7.43 -8.74
C PHE A 201 -7.24 8.04 -8.18
N GLU A 202 -7.97 8.79 -9.01
CA GLU A 202 -9.23 9.41 -8.63
C GLU A 202 -10.43 8.54 -8.97
N SER A 203 -11.29 8.29 -7.99
CA SER A 203 -12.58 7.62 -8.19
C SER A 203 -13.62 8.61 -8.74
N PRO A 204 -14.53 8.20 -9.62
CA PRO A 204 -14.70 6.87 -10.21
C PRO A 204 -13.84 6.64 -11.46
N ASN A 205 -13.03 7.62 -11.85
CA ASN A 205 -12.30 7.57 -13.12
C ASN A 205 -10.91 6.93 -12.94
N LEU A 206 -10.84 5.64 -13.10
CA LEU A 206 -9.62 4.83 -13.01
C LEU A 206 -8.56 5.15 -14.10
N HIS A 207 -8.89 5.99 -15.08
CA HIS A 207 -7.93 6.53 -16.04
C HIS A 207 -7.17 7.74 -15.52
N SER A 208 -7.59 8.29 -14.37
CA SER A 208 -7.01 9.49 -13.77
C SER A 208 -6.01 9.13 -12.69
N VAL A 209 -4.79 8.74 -13.08
CA VAL A 209 -3.67 8.66 -12.12
C VAL A 209 -3.23 10.06 -11.75
N ARG A 210 -3.36 10.41 -10.47
CA ARG A 210 -2.89 11.67 -9.89
C ARG A 210 -1.38 11.68 -9.72
N HIS A 211 -0.86 10.61 -9.14
CA HIS A 211 0.53 10.50 -8.72
C HIS A 211 1.01 9.05 -8.77
N VAL A 212 2.28 8.84 -9.10
CA VAL A 212 2.96 7.56 -8.97
C VAL A 212 4.09 7.73 -7.96
N ALA A 213 3.97 7.07 -6.82
CA ALA A 213 5.00 7.06 -5.80
C ALA A 213 6.03 5.98 -6.12
N LEU A 214 7.18 6.41 -6.65
CA LEU A 214 8.35 5.55 -6.79
C LEU A 214 9.13 5.61 -5.47
N LYS A 215 9.10 4.51 -4.75
CA LYS A 215 9.67 4.42 -3.41
C LYS A 215 11.19 4.22 -3.45
N ALA A 216 11.86 4.55 -2.36
CA ALA A 216 13.27 4.26 -2.17
C ALA A 216 13.46 2.76 -1.85
N ASP A 217 14.67 2.23 -2.08
CA ASP A 217 15.08 0.98 -1.47
C ASP A 217 15.08 1.13 0.06
N PHE A 218 14.91 0.03 0.78
CA PHE A 218 14.70 0.09 2.22
C PHE A 218 15.83 0.80 2.97
N SER A 219 15.42 1.71 3.84
CA SER A 219 16.28 2.41 4.78
C SER A 219 15.51 2.62 6.08
N GLN A 220 16.04 2.13 7.20
CA GLN A 220 15.43 2.31 8.52
C GLN A 220 15.30 3.79 8.86
N GLY A 221 16.35 4.59 8.69
CA GLY A 221 16.31 6.03 8.97
C GLY A 221 15.38 6.84 8.06
N LEU A 222 14.98 6.30 6.88
CA LEU A 222 13.91 6.91 6.08
C LEU A 222 12.54 6.46 6.59
N LEU A 223 12.39 5.20 7.00
CA LEU A 223 11.17 4.69 7.63
C LEU A 223 10.85 5.49 8.91
N GLU A 224 11.83 5.81 9.73
CA GLU A 224 11.67 6.63 10.94
C GLU A 224 11.26 8.09 10.65
N LYS A 225 11.31 8.53 9.40
CA LYS A 225 10.85 9.86 8.99
C LYS A 225 9.47 9.87 8.38
N CYS A 226 9.04 8.79 7.76
CA CYS A 226 7.72 8.65 7.14
C CYS A 226 7.44 7.19 6.78
N ASN A 227 6.16 6.80 6.81
CA ASN A 227 5.72 5.49 6.34
C ASN A 227 5.71 5.42 4.81
N TYR A 228 6.87 5.18 4.19
CA TYR A 228 6.97 5.04 2.73
C TYR A 228 6.86 3.59 2.24
N VAL A 229 6.89 2.62 3.15
CA VAL A 229 6.88 1.18 2.83
C VAL A 229 5.47 0.68 2.44
N CYS A 230 4.42 1.20 3.08
CA CYS A 230 3.03 0.92 2.70
C CYS A 230 2.68 1.70 1.40
N HIS A 231 1.99 1.19 0.41
CA HIS A 231 1.43 -0.10 0.05
C HIS A 231 2.18 -0.67 -1.18
N PHE A 232 2.08 -1.85 -1.67
CA PHE A 232 1.53 -3.09 -1.17
C PHE A 232 2.59 -3.81 -0.35
N THR A 233 2.30 -4.11 0.90
CA THR A 233 3.26 -4.76 1.81
C THR A 233 2.84 -6.19 2.07
N SER A 234 3.82 -7.10 1.93
CA SER A 234 3.67 -8.52 2.29
C SER A 234 4.81 -8.94 3.20
N PHE A 235 4.51 -9.70 4.25
CA PHE A 235 5.50 -10.16 5.21
C PHE A 235 5.30 -11.62 5.60
N LYS A 236 6.39 -12.30 5.93
CA LYS A 236 6.37 -13.69 6.37
C LYS A 236 5.63 -13.81 7.70
N LYS A 237 4.69 -14.77 7.79
CA LYS A 237 3.86 -14.93 9.00
C LYS A 237 4.69 -15.14 10.26
N SER A 238 5.82 -15.84 10.18
CA SER A 238 6.67 -16.13 11.35
C SER A 238 7.30 -14.90 11.98
N ILE A 239 7.55 -13.80 11.24
CA ILE A 239 8.06 -12.56 11.84
C ILE A 239 6.96 -11.73 12.52
N TYR A 240 5.70 -12.09 12.31
CA TYR A 240 4.55 -11.46 12.96
C TYR A 240 4.15 -12.17 14.26
N GLU A 241 4.63 -13.38 14.54
CA GLU A 241 4.24 -14.16 15.71
C GLU A 241 4.37 -13.35 17.02
N GLY A 242 3.29 -13.35 17.83
CA GLY A 242 3.22 -12.56 19.07
C GLY A 242 3.06 -11.05 18.87
N LEU A 243 2.90 -10.56 17.64
CA LEU A 243 2.50 -9.18 17.35
C LEU A 243 0.99 -9.06 17.17
N MET A 244 0.51 -7.82 17.24
CA MET A 244 -0.85 -7.45 16.87
C MET A 244 -0.88 -6.00 16.39
N PHE A 245 -1.89 -5.66 15.60
CA PHE A 245 -2.22 -4.27 15.29
C PHE A 245 -2.75 -3.59 16.55
N ASP A 246 -2.20 -2.42 16.82
CA ASP A 246 -2.45 -1.67 18.05
C ASP A 246 -3.46 -0.56 17.80
N SER A 247 -4.60 -0.60 18.49
CA SER A 247 -5.66 0.39 18.34
C SER A 247 -5.27 1.79 18.81
N GLU A 248 -4.27 1.93 19.67
CA GLU A 248 -3.72 3.24 20.01
C GLU A 248 -3.02 3.91 18.81
N CYS A 249 -2.65 3.12 17.79
CA CYS A 249 -2.06 3.60 16.55
C CYS A 249 -3.06 3.65 15.39
N ASP A 250 -4.37 3.59 15.62
CA ASP A 250 -5.39 3.71 14.56
C ASP A 250 -5.22 5.01 13.78
N GLY A 251 -5.15 4.87 12.44
CA GLY A 251 -4.77 5.93 11.50
C GLY A 251 -3.31 5.90 11.06
N ALA A 252 -2.45 5.10 11.74
CA ALA A 252 -1.09 4.76 11.37
C ALA A 252 -0.73 3.32 11.84
N GLN A 253 -1.73 2.44 11.92
CA GLN A 253 -1.60 1.06 12.37
C GLN A 253 -0.69 0.22 11.46
N ASP A 254 -0.69 0.53 10.17
CA ASP A 254 0.19 -0.03 9.16
C ASP A 254 1.65 0.42 9.38
N TYR A 255 1.86 1.65 9.82
CA TYR A 255 3.18 2.15 10.17
C TYR A 255 3.74 1.47 11.41
N ASP A 256 2.93 1.36 12.47
CA ASP A 256 3.31 0.65 13.71
C ASP A 256 3.70 -0.79 13.43
N ILE A 257 2.89 -1.53 12.66
CA ILE A 257 3.23 -2.93 12.36
C ILE A 257 4.46 -3.07 11.47
N ILE A 258 4.68 -2.17 10.51
CA ILE A 258 5.88 -2.16 9.66
C ILE A 258 7.13 -1.90 10.51
N LEU A 259 7.10 -0.96 11.46
CA LEU A 259 8.19 -0.73 12.41
C LEU A 259 8.49 -1.99 13.22
N LYS A 260 7.48 -2.62 13.84
CA LYS A 260 7.62 -3.89 14.59
C LYS A 260 8.24 -5.01 13.74
N LEU A 261 7.85 -5.13 12.47
CA LEU A 261 8.37 -6.14 11.56
C LEU A 261 9.83 -5.87 11.18
N THR A 262 10.20 -4.60 10.93
CA THR A 262 11.58 -4.22 10.56
C THR A 262 12.57 -4.29 11.73
N GLU A 263 12.06 -4.30 12.97
CA GLU A 263 12.85 -4.65 14.17
C GLU A 263 13.28 -6.12 14.13
N ARG A 264 12.46 -7.02 13.57
CA ARG A 264 12.64 -8.48 13.58
C ARG A 264 13.38 -9.04 12.38
N THR A 265 13.37 -8.33 11.25
CA THR A 265 14.06 -8.80 10.02
C THR A 265 14.81 -7.69 9.31
N LYS A 266 15.91 -8.08 8.68
CA LYS A 266 16.65 -7.23 7.72
C LYS A 266 16.53 -7.79 6.28
N LYS A 267 15.77 -8.89 6.08
CA LYS A 267 15.52 -9.48 4.76
C LYS A 267 14.35 -8.78 4.06
N ILE A 268 14.54 -7.51 3.75
CA ILE A 268 13.54 -6.63 3.16
C ILE A 268 13.81 -6.44 1.67
N SER A 269 12.79 -6.53 0.83
CA SER A 269 12.91 -6.38 -0.61
C SER A 269 11.91 -5.37 -1.16
N HIS A 270 12.42 -4.37 -1.84
CA HIS A 270 11.61 -3.46 -2.65
C HIS A 270 11.42 -4.02 -4.07
N ILE A 271 10.18 -4.04 -4.54
CA ILE A 271 9.81 -4.33 -5.93
C ILE A 271 9.54 -2.99 -6.62
N LYS A 272 10.46 -2.54 -7.48
CA LYS A 272 10.39 -1.27 -8.23
C LYS A 272 9.34 -1.33 -9.35
N LYS A 273 8.10 -1.65 -8.98
CA LYS A 273 6.94 -1.74 -9.86
C LYS A 273 5.72 -1.20 -9.12
N CYS A 274 4.91 -0.41 -9.84
CA CYS A 274 3.60 0.02 -9.36
C CYS A 274 2.63 -1.16 -9.42
N LEU A 275 2.37 -1.78 -8.26
CA LEU A 275 1.53 -2.98 -8.14
C LEU A 275 0.32 -2.76 -7.22
N TYR A 276 0.20 -1.58 -6.66
CA TYR A 276 -0.90 -1.13 -5.81
C TYR A 276 -1.49 0.17 -6.35
N TYR A 277 -2.79 0.27 -6.36
CA TYR A 277 -3.52 1.45 -6.79
C TYR A 277 -4.36 1.97 -5.63
N TRP A 278 -3.89 3.04 -5.04
CA TRP A 278 -4.50 3.73 -3.91
C TRP A 278 -5.58 4.70 -4.40
N ARG A 279 -6.79 4.49 -3.92
CA ARG A 279 -7.95 5.29 -4.32
C ARG A 279 -8.01 6.60 -3.55
N ALA A 280 -7.95 7.73 -4.26
CA ALA A 280 -8.27 9.03 -3.70
C ALA A 280 -9.79 9.22 -3.71
N SER A 281 -10.41 9.08 -2.55
CA SER A 281 -11.82 9.40 -2.31
C SER A 281 -11.93 10.54 -1.28
N ALA A 282 -13.11 11.16 -1.18
CA ALA A 282 -13.33 12.22 -0.18
C ALA A 282 -13.15 11.73 1.28
N SER A 283 -13.29 10.42 1.51
CA SER A 283 -13.10 9.77 2.81
C SER A 283 -11.68 9.23 3.03
N SER A 284 -10.87 9.11 1.97
CA SER A 284 -9.51 8.54 2.08
C SER A 284 -8.48 9.57 2.53
N THR A 285 -7.40 9.10 3.16
CA THR A 285 -6.22 9.93 3.49
C THR A 285 -5.50 10.44 2.24
N ALA A 286 -5.69 9.80 1.08
CA ALA A 286 -5.16 10.27 -0.21
C ALA A 286 -5.95 11.43 -0.81
N GLY A 287 -7.19 11.67 -0.38
CA GLY A 287 -8.12 12.62 -1.00
C GLY A 287 -7.97 14.07 -0.55
N SER A 288 -7.53 14.33 0.69
CA SER A 288 -7.38 15.68 1.23
C SER A 288 -5.95 15.98 1.65
N SER A 289 -5.44 17.15 1.23
CA SER A 289 -4.19 17.73 1.73
C SER A 289 -4.26 18.10 3.22
N ASP A 290 -5.47 18.27 3.75
CA ASP A 290 -5.75 18.49 5.17
C ASP A 290 -5.84 17.13 5.87
N ALA A 291 -4.69 16.42 5.89
CA ALA A 291 -4.55 15.14 6.56
C ALA A 291 -5.18 15.23 7.96
N LYS A 292 -6.06 14.28 8.23
CA LYS A 292 -6.76 14.16 9.51
C LYS A 292 -5.71 14.24 10.62
N PRO A 293 -5.72 15.26 11.52
CA PRO A 293 -4.64 15.48 12.49
C PRO A 293 -4.32 14.25 13.35
N TYR A 294 -5.33 13.39 13.58
CA TYR A 294 -5.16 12.17 14.36
C TYR A 294 -4.17 11.17 13.75
N THR A 295 -4.01 11.15 12.40
CA THR A 295 -3.06 10.22 11.74
C THR A 295 -1.61 10.59 12.03
N TRP A 296 -1.33 11.89 12.21
CA TRP A 296 0.01 12.36 12.55
C TRP A 296 0.38 12.00 14.00
N GLU A 297 -0.58 12.19 14.90
CA GLU A 297 -0.42 11.79 16.30
C GLU A 297 -0.26 10.26 16.43
N ALA A 298 -1.03 9.49 15.67
CA ALA A 298 -0.91 8.04 15.65
C ALA A 298 0.46 7.59 15.14
N GLY A 299 0.96 8.20 14.06
CA GLY A 299 2.28 7.88 13.54
C GLY A 299 3.42 8.32 14.46
N LYS A 300 3.24 9.43 15.18
CA LYS A 300 4.18 9.85 16.23
C LYS A 300 4.22 8.82 17.37
N ARG A 301 3.05 8.36 17.86
CA ARG A 301 2.98 7.28 18.87
C ARG A 301 3.63 6.00 18.40
N ALA A 302 3.40 5.61 17.14
CA ALA A 302 4.03 4.41 16.57
C ALA A 302 5.56 4.49 16.63
N LEU A 303 6.14 5.66 16.32
CA LEU A 303 7.58 5.91 16.43
C LEU A 303 8.08 5.95 17.88
N GLU A 304 7.36 6.59 18.78
CA GLU A 304 7.70 6.62 20.21
C GLU A 304 7.74 5.20 20.78
N LYS A 305 6.72 4.37 20.50
CA LYS A 305 6.70 2.95 20.86
C LYS A 305 7.82 2.15 20.18
N HIS A 306 8.19 2.49 18.95
CA HIS A 306 9.32 1.87 18.26
C HIS A 306 10.63 2.12 19.00
N PHE A 307 10.96 3.39 19.30
CA PHE A 307 12.20 3.76 19.99
C PHE A 307 12.24 3.19 21.40
N GLU A 308 11.09 3.13 22.10
CA GLU A 308 11.00 2.46 23.41
C GLU A 308 11.34 0.95 23.28
N ARG A 309 10.78 0.24 22.30
CA ARG A 309 11.06 -1.20 22.08
C ARG A 309 12.52 -1.50 21.77
N ILE A 310 13.19 -0.62 21.02
CA ILE A 310 14.63 -0.82 20.69
C ILE A 310 15.58 -0.22 21.74
N GLY A 311 15.06 0.37 22.81
CA GLY A 311 15.83 0.93 23.90
C GLY A 311 16.58 2.22 23.58
N GLU A 312 16.10 2.97 22.58
CA GLU A 312 16.70 4.26 22.19
C GLU A 312 15.93 5.44 22.79
N ASN A 313 16.66 6.37 23.45
CA ASN A 313 16.06 7.59 23.98
C ASN A 313 15.98 8.66 22.86
N VAL A 314 14.88 8.65 22.11
CA VAL A 314 14.64 9.54 20.99
C VAL A 314 13.40 10.37 21.22
N ARG A 315 13.50 11.68 21.03
CA ARG A 315 12.35 12.59 21.00
C ARG A 315 11.79 12.63 19.58
N VAL A 316 10.54 12.23 19.41
CA VAL A 316 9.82 12.32 18.14
C VAL A 316 9.08 13.66 18.04
N CYS A 317 9.33 14.41 16.98
CA CYS A 317 8.66 15.67 16.66
C CYS A 317 8.01 15.58 15.28
N PHE A 318 7.02 16.42 15.03
CA PHE A 318 6.43 16.53 13.70
C PHE A 318 7.41 17.16 12.71
N GLY A 319 7.43 16.64 11.49
CA GLY A 319 8.16 17.25 10.37
C GLY A 319 7.42 18.43 9.75
N ASN A 320 7.94 18.92 8.63
CA ASN A 320 7.35 20.07 7.91
C ASN A 320 6.15 19.67 7.02
N ASN A 321 6.04 18.40 6.67
CA ASN A 321 4.98 17.89 5.82
C ASN A 321 4.08 16.92 6.60
N PRO A 322 2.82 16.74 6.19
CA PRO A 322 1.92 15.73 6.74
C PRO A 322 2.56 14.36 6.84
N ASN A 323 2.33 13.67 7.98
CA ASN A 323 2.83 12.31 8.24
C ASN A 323 4.35 12.15 8.06
N THR A 324 5.11 13.22 8.34
CA THR A 324 6.57 13.20 8.42
C THR A 324 7.06 13.57 9.82
N TYR A 325 8.20 13.01 10.23
CA TYR A 325 8.70 13.10 11.59
C TYR A 325 10.19 13.44 11.63
N LEU A 326 10.60 14.05 12.73
CA LEU A 326 11.99 14.32 13.11
C LEU A 326 12.28 13.55 14.39
N CYS A 327 13.22 12.63 14.33
CA CYS A 327 13.65 11.80 15.43
C CYS A 327 14.98 12.34 15.97
N LEU A 328 14.97 12.89 17.17
CA LEU A 328 16.10 13.58 17.81
C LEU A 328 16.67 12.73 18.95
N GLY A 329 17.68 11.93 18.67
CA GLY A 329 18.41 11.13 19.67
C GLY A 329 19.42 11.94 20.49
N ASP A 330 19.93 11.36 21.58
CA ASP A 330 20.87 11.98 22.49
C ASP A 330 22.19 12.41 21.82
N SER A 331 22.63 11.72 20.78
CA SER A 331 23.79 12.09 19.97
C SER A 331 23.61 13.43 19.21
N MET A 332 22.37 13.79 18.88
CA MET A 332 22.06 15.07 18.23
C MET A 332 21.86 16.23 19.20
N ARG A 333 21.62 15.98 20.48
CA ARG A 333 21.55 17.03 21.50
C ARG A 333 22.86 17.83 21.63
N LYS A 334 24.00 17.21 21.24
CA LYS A 334 25.34 17.88 21.27
C LYS A 334 25.65 18.65 19.97
N VAL A 335 24.94 18.43 18.89
CA VAL A 335 25.02 19.24 17.67
C VAL A 335 24.13 20.46 17.91
N SER A 336 24.75 21.52 18.40
CA SER A 336 24.10 22.74 18.90
C SER A 336 22.97 23.21 17.97
N ALA A 337 21.86 23.65 18.57
CA ALA A 337 20.75 24.33 17.90
C ALA A 337 21.21 25.41 16.90
N ARG A 338 22.40 26.00 17.09
CA ARG A 338 23.04 26.93 16.17
C ARG A 338 23.37 26.35 14.80
N LYS A 339 23.81 25.09 14.69
CA LYS A 339 24.13 24.46 13.40
C LYS A 339 22.85 24.05 12.63
N TYR A 340 21.80 23.66 13.34
CA TYR A 340 20.50 23.36 12.77
C TYR A 340 19.81 24.62 12.23
N ILE A 341 19.85 25.71 12.97
CA ILE A 341 19.30 27.00 12.55
C ILE A 341 20.10 27.57 11.36
N LYS A 342 21.44 27.46 11.36
CA LYS A 342 22.28 27.90 10.24
C LYS A 342 22.00 27.17 8.94
N ASN A 343 21.89 25.85 8.98
CA ASN A 343 21.53 25.05 7.78
C ASN A 343 20.10 25.32 7.28
N ARG A 344 19.19 25.73 8.16
CA ARG A 344 17.80 26.09 7.80
C ARG A 344 17.73 27.47 7.13
N ILE A 345 18.59 28.42 7.52
CA ILE A 345 18.67 29.74 6.88
C ILE A 345 19.29 29.61 5.48
N GLU A 346 20.33 28.77 5.31
CA GLU A 346 20.98 28.54 4.01
C GLU A 346 20.14 27.73 3.01
N SER A 347 19.07 27.05 3.47
CA SER A 347 18.14 26.32 2.57
C SER A 347 16.92 27.14 2.14
N VAL A 348 16.76 28.37 2.64
CA VAL A 348 15.63 29.26 2.34
C VAL A 348 16.06 30.42 1.45
N PHE A 349 17.35 30.66 1.27
CA PHE A 349 17.94 31.58 0.32
C PHE A 349 18.77 30.81 -0.72
#